data_79726eb2f39d8fade2893ed7d320f6a3
#
_entry.id   79726eb2f39d8fade2893ed7d320f6a3
#
_cell.length_a   1.000
_cell.length_b   1.000
_cell.length_c   1.000
_cell.angle_alpha   90.00
_cell.angle_beta   90.00
_cell.angle_gamma   90.00
#
_symmetry.space_group_name_H-M   'P 1'
#
loop_
_entity.id
_entity.type
_entity.pdbx_description
1 polymer ?
#
loop_
_entity_poly.entity_id
_entity_poly.type
_entity_poly.pdbx_seq_one_letter_code
_entity_poly.pdbx_strand_id
1 'polypeptide(L)'
;MNAVYLNTPCGKIKGSNQNGVNQFLGVRYATAKRFEYAQEITDWEGTYEADHYGAAPIQMRTYPQYRVKLDDKEFLQNVDVTYSEDCFFLNIWTPENAKNCPVLVVIYGGGNMKGHTDELPFDGTEFAKRGIVVVTFNYRVNLFGLMAIPELETPDGRCGNFLYYDQHTAFSFIRHNIASFGGDPENMTLIGQSAGASSCETQIKSPLNKGYFKNAIIQSSAGFATVVKAKENREKLYELWGEVYKATGCKNIQELKRMPAEELFDAYMRVAEGKQLSYANFVYDENFTGPSKNQPCNVNIICSMTSEDTMPLVFYIMMRLLAKRQLGSAPVYSYYF
;
A
#
# COMPACT_ATOMS: atom_id res chain seq x y z
N MET A 1 6.98 -27.82 9.44
CA MET A 1 7.61 -26.83 8.55
C MET A 1 9.12 -26.93 8.68
N ASN A 2 9.85 -26.92 7.57
CA ASN A 2 11.32 -26.96 7.59
C ASN A 2 11.84 -25.51 7.56
N ALA A 3 12.89 -25.21 8.32
CA ALA A 3 13.52 -23.89 8.28
C ALA A 3 14.27 -23.69 6.96
N VAL A 4 14.16 -22.51 6.39
CA VAL A 4 14.85 -22.07 5.17
C VAL A 4 15.68 -20.83 5.50
N TYR A 5 16.93 -20.83 5.06
CA TYR A 5 17.85 -19.71 5.28
C TYR A 5 18.31 -19.15 3.94
N LEU A 6 18.27 -17.81 3.82
CA LEU A 6 18.80 -17.08 2.67
C LEU A 6 19.76 -15.98 3.14
N ASN A 7 20.64 -15.56 2.24
CA ASN A 7 21.45 -14.36 2.40
C ASN A 7 20.88 -13.29 1.46
N THR A 8 20.54 -12.14 2.01
CA THR A 8 20.04 -10.98 1.28
C THR A 8 21.04 -9.82 1.39
N PRO A 9 20.90 -8.75 0.60
CA PRO A 9 21.67 -7.52 0.80
C PRO A 9 21.59 -6.96 2.23
N CYS A 10 20.46 -7.15 2.92
CA CYS A 10 20.26 -6.69 4.30
C CYS A 10 20.86 -7.65 5.36
N GLY A 11 21.27 -8.84 5.00
CA GLY A 11 21.80 -9.84 5.92
C GLY A 11 21.13 -11.22 5.79
N LYS A 12 21.36 -12.09 6.77
CA LYS A 12 20.80 -13.43 6.79
C LYS A 12 19.36 -13.41 7.27
N ILE A 13 18.47 -14.15 6.58
CA ILE A 13 17.07 -14.29 6.93
C ILE A 13 16.68 -15.75 7.05
N LYS A 14 15.79 -16.06 7.98
CA LYS A 14 15.21 -17.38 8.18
C LYS A 14 13.70 -17.32 7.96
N GLY A 15 13.20 -18.18 7.11
CA GLY A 15 11.78 -18.44 6.88
C GLY A 15 11.46 -19.91 7.07
N SER A 16 10.36 -20.34 6.48
CA SER A 16 9.88 -21.71 6.53
C SER A 16 9.54 -22.25 5.14
N ASN A 17 9.65 -23.57 4.97
CA ASN A 17 9.12 -24.26 3.78
C ASN A 17 7.89 -25.07 4.17
N GLN A 18 6.85 -24.94 3.37
CA GLN A 18 5.64 -25.75 3.47
C GLN A 18 5.21 -26.18 2.08
N ASN A 19 5.19 -27.49 1.85
CA ASN A 19 4.70 -28.09 0.59
C ASN A 19 5.34 -27.52 -0.70
N GLY A 20 6.68 -27.31 -0.67
CA GLY A 20 7.43 -26.80 -1.83
C GLY A 20 7.34 -25.28 -2.04
N VAL A 21 6.80 -24.55 -1.06
CA VAL A 21 6.76 -23.09 -1.03
C VAL A 21 7.56 -22.58 0.16
N ASN A 22 8.55 -21.74 -0.10
CA ASN A 22 9.24 -21.01 0.95
C ASN A 22 8.43 -19.75 1.31
N GLN A 23 8.28 -19.50 2.60
CA GLN A 23 7.55 -18.39 3.17
C GLN A 23 8.46 -17.59 4.08
N PHE A 24 8.46 -16.26 3.89
CA PHE A 24 9.13 -15.30 4.73
C PHE A 24 8.09 -14.26 5.14
N LEU A 25 7.59 -14.37 6.37
CA LEU A 25 6.48 -13.56 6.86
C LEU A 25 6.99 -12.48 7.82
N GLY A 26 6.45 -11.28 7.73
CA GLY A 26 6.80 -10.16 8.60
C GLY A 26 8.21 -9.61 8.40
N VAL A 27 8.72 -9.61 7.18
CA VAL A 27 10.01 -9.01 6.84
C VAL A 27 9.90 -7.49 6.93
N ARG A 28 10.68 -6.87 7.81
CA ARG A 28 10.72 -5.41 7.95
C ARG A 28 11.39 -4.78 6.73
N TYR A 29 10.68 -3.89 6.04
CA TYR A 29 11.21 -3.19 4.87
C TYR A 29 11.58 -1.74 5.15
N ALA A 30 11.00 -1.13 6.21
CA ALA A 30 11.23 0.26 6.55
C ALA A 30 10.98 0.56 8.03
N THR A 31 11.33 1.78 8.44
CA THR A 31 10.92 2.40 9.70
C THR A 31 10.48 3.84 9.45
N ALA A 32 9.53 4.33 10.25
CA ALA A 32 9.18 5.74 10.32
C ALA A 32 8.63 6.09 11.70
N LYS A 33 8.79 7.33 12.13
CA LYS A 33 8.00 7.90 13.21
C LYS A 33 6.67 8.42 12.67
N ARG A 34 5.73 8.68 13.57
CA ARG A 34 4.42 9.26 13.24
C ARG A 34 4.59 10.54 12.40
N PHE A 35 3.93 10.59 11.24
CA PHE A 35 3.97 11.68 10.27
C PHE A 35 5.38 12.03 9.73
N GLU A 36 6.27 11.04 9.70
CA GLU A 36 7.54 11.12 8.99
C GLU A 36 7.55 10.16 7.81
N TYR A 37 8.34 10.46 6.78
CA TYR A 37 8.47 9.57 5.62
C TYR A 37 9.32 8.36 5.95
N ALA A 38 8.86 7.20 5.50
CA ALA A 38 9.50 5.93 5.76
C ALA A 38 10.93 5.88 5.19
N GLN A 39 11.84 5.28 5.95
CA GLN A 39 13.22 5.04 5.57
C GLN A 39 13.40 3.53 5.36
N GLU A 40 13.94 3.16 4.20
CA GLU A 40 14.22 1.77 3.86
C GLU A 40 15.24 1.15 4.83
N ILE A 41 15.01 -0.11 5.21
CA ILE A 41 15.98 -0.92 5.94
C ILE A 41 17.05 -1.42 4.97
N THR A 42 18.29 -1.22 5.32
CA THR A 42 19.46 -1.66 4.53
C THR A 42 20.22 -2.81 5.17
N ASP A 43 20.00 -3.05 6.45
CA ASP A 43 20.68 -4.10 7.23
C ASP A 43 19.86 -4.52 8.46
N TRP A 44 20.14 -5.70 8.96
CA TRP A 44 19.69 -6.20 10.27
C TRP A 44 20.79 -7.01 10.97
N GLU A 45 20.77 -6.99 12.28
CA GLU A 45 21.73 -7.76 13.08
C GLU A 45 21.41 -9.26 13.07
N GLY A 46 22.42 -10.11 12.91
CA GLY A 46 22.29 -11.54 13.02
C GLY A 46 21.44 -12.19 11.94
N THR A 47 20.59 -13.13 12.33
CA THR A 47 19.62 -13.77 11.44
C THR A 47 18.22 -13.21 11.71
N TYR A 48 17.61 -12.61 10.71
CA TYR A 48 16.23 -12.10 10.81
C TYR A 48 15.25 -13.28 10.80
N GLU A 49 14.39 -13.39 11.81
CA GLU A 49 13.35 -14.42 11.91
C GLU A 49 12.10 -13.92 11.19
N ALA A 50 11.74 -14.55 10.07
CA ALA A 50 10.61 -14.20 9.21
C ALA A 50 9.59 -15.35 9.17
N ASP A 51 9.03 -15.70 10.34
CA ASP A 51 8.17 -16.87 10.54
C ASP A 51 6.72 -16.52 10.96
N HIS A 52 6.40 -15.24 11.12
CA HIS A 52 5.07 -14.76 11.48
C HIS A 52 4.78 -13.41 10.83
N TYR A 53 3.51 -13.08 10.63
CA TYR A 53 3.10 -11.80 10.10
C TYR A 53 3.53 -10.65 11.02
N GLY A 54 3.98 -9.54 10.42
CA GLY A 54 4.26 -8.31 11.13
C GLY A 54 2.99 -7.53 11.47
N ALA A 55 3.10 -6.50 12.29
CA ALA A 55 1.95 -5.71 12.69
C ALA A 55 1.22 -5.07 11.50
N ALA A 56 -0.10 -5.07 11.55
CA ALA A 56 -0.99 -4.34 10.66
C ALA A 56 -1.07 -2.85 11.05
N PRO A 57 -1.39 -1.93 10.12
CA PRO A 57 -1.53 -0.52 10.44
C PRO A 57 -2.73 -0.26 11.34
N ILE A 58 -2.62 0.75 12.23
CA ILE A 58 -3.74 1.25 13.04
C ILE A 58 -4.89 1.64 12.12
N GLN A 59 -6.08 1.12 12.40
CA GLN A 59 -7.28 1.28 11.59
C GLN A 59 -8.55 1.05 12.42
N MET A 60 -9.74 1.22 11.84
CA MET A 60 -11.01 0.98 12.54
C MET A 60 -11.07 -0.40 13.21
N ARG A 61 -10.49 -1.42 12.59
CA ARG A 61 -10.45 -2.79 13.12
C ARG A 61 -9.57 -2.95 14.36
N THR A 62 -8.68 -2.01 14.65
CA THR A 62 -7.84 -1.97 15.86
C THR A 62 -8.71 -1.84 17.12
N TYR A 63 -9.76 -1.05 17.03
CA TYR A 63 -10.57 -0.62 18.18
C TYR A 63 -11.96 -1.26 18.13
N PRO A 64 -12.37 -2.04 19.17
CA PRO A 64 -13.64 -2.77 19.17
C PRO A 64 -14.87 -1.91 18.91
N GLN A 65 -14.87 -0.65 19.37
CA GLN A 65 -16.00 0.29 19.21
C GLN A 65 -16.26 0.69 17.75
N TYR A 66 -15.27 0.55 16.87
CA TYR A 66 -15.37 0.90 15.45
C TYR A 66 -15.44 -0.31 14.52
N ARG A 67 -15.36 -1.54 15.06
CA ARG A 67 -15.37 -2.76 14.25
C ARG A 67 -16.69 -2.98 13.53
N VAL A 68 -16.59 -3.35 12.26
CA VAL A 68 -17.73 -3.81 11.44
C VAL A 68 -17.74 -5.33 11.42
N LYS A 69 -18.80 -5.95 11.95
CA LYS A 69 -18.94 -7.41 12.06
C LYS A 69 -18.77 -8.17 10.73
N LEU A 70 -19.15 -7.54 9.63
CA LEU A 70 -18.98 -8.13 8.29
C LEU A 70 -17.49 -8.24 7.91
N ASP A 71 -16.68 -7.21 8.20
CA ASP A 71 -15.24 -7.21 7.96
C ASP A 71 -14.55 -8.35 8.73
N ASP A 72 -14.92 -8.55 10.01
CA ASP A 72 -14.34 -9.62 10.83
C ASP A 72 -14.69 -11.00 10.26
N LYS A 73 -15.91 -11.19 9.75
CA LYS A 73 -16.36 -12.44 9.18
C LYS A 73 -15.70 -12.74 7.82
N GLU A 74 -15.57 -11.75 6.95
CA GLU A 74 -15.12 -11.94 5.57
C GLU A 74 -13.59 -12.01 5.45
N PHE A 75 -12.87 -11.21 6.23
CA PHE A 75 -11.45 -11.00 6.04
C PHE A 75 -10.56 -11.55 7.16
N LEU A 76 -11.02 -11.55 8.41
CA LEU A 76 -10.17 -11.93 9.54
C LEU A 76 -10.36 -13.40 9.99
N GLN A 77 -11.56 -13.94 9.92
CA GLN A 77 -11.88 -15.35 10.25
C GLN A 77 -11.10 -15.94 11.45
N ASN A 78 -11.09 -15.23 12.58
CA ASN A 78 -10.38 -15.59 13.82
C ASN A 78 -8.83 -15.50 13.76
N VAL A 79 -8.26 -14.76 12.86
CA VAL A 79 -6.84 -14.43 12.89
C VAL A 79 -6.60 -13.36 13.96
N ASP A 80 -5.68 -13.64 14.89
CA ASP A 80 -5.20 -12.66 15.85
C ASP A 80 -4.24 -11.69 15.14
N VAL A 81 -4.67 -10.44 14.98
CA VAL A 81 -3.92 -9.39 14.30
C VAL A 81 -3.33 -8.42 15.31
N THR A 82 -2.03 -8.24 15.29
CA THR A 82 -1.36 -7.18 16.03
C THR A 82 -1.42 -5.88 15.22
N TYR A 83 -1.90 -4.78 15.82
CA TYR A 83 -1.96 -3.46 15.19
C TYR A 83 -0.93 -2.51 15.78
N SER A 84 -0.22 -1.77 14.91
CA SER A 84 0.80 -0.81 15.32
C SER A 84 0.94 0.33 14.30
N GLU A 85 1.44 1.49 14.72
CA GLU A 85 1.96 2.50 13.80
C GLU A 85 3.25 2.03 13.12
N ASP A 86 4.02 1.17 13.79
CA ASP A 86 5.17 0.46 13.20
C ASP A 86 4.67 -0.78 12.44
N CYS A 87 4.14 -0.54 11.25
CA CYS A 87 3.51 -1.54 10.40
C CYS A 87 4.30 -1.85 9.10
N PHE A 88 5.55 -1.45 9.02
CA PHE A 88 6.36 -1.53 7.80
C PHE A 88 6.93 -2.93 7.55
N PHE A 89 6.03 -3.89 7.35
CA PHE A 89 6.36 -5.30 7.13
C PHE A 89 5.81 -5.79 5.80
N LEU A 90 6.52 -6.73 5.19
CA LEU A 90 6.09 -7.44 3.99
C LEU A 90 6.20 -8.96 4.17
N ASN A 91 5.53 -9.70 3.31
CA ASN A 91 5.56 -11.15 3.28
C ASN A 91 5.95 -11.61 1.88
N ILE A 92 6.72 -12.69 1.79
CA ILE A 92 7.21 -13.24 0.53
C ILE A 92 6.90 -14.74 0.49
N TRP A 93 6.21 -15.17 -0.57
CA TRP A 93 6.04 -16.58 -0.93
C TRP A 93 6.82 -16.85 -2.21
N THR A 94 7.66 -17.86 -2.20
CA THR A 94 8.48 -18.20 -3.35
C THR A 94 8.52 -19.71 -3.58
N PRO A 95 8.56 -20.20 -4.84
CA PRO A 95 8.84 -21.60 -5.11
C PRO A 95 10.13 -22.05 -4.43
N GLU A 96 10.17 -23.28 -3.93
CA GLU A 96 11.36 -23.81 -3.24
C GLU A 96 12.66 -23.68 -4.08
N ASN A 97 12.55 -23.85 -5.39
CA ASN A 97 13.69 -23.79 -6.32
C ASN A 97 13.61 -22.56 -7.25
N ALA A 98 13.07 -21.44 -6.75
CA ALA A 98 12.89 -20.24 -7.54
C ALA A 98 14.20 -19.70 -8.12
N LYS A 99 14.19 -19.40 -9.41
CA LYS A 99 15.30 -18.74 -10.12
C LYS A 99 14.71 -17.82 -11.17
N ASN A 100 14.95 -16.52 -11.02
CA ASN A 100 14.51 -15.51 -11.96
C ASN A 100 13.00 -15.59 -12.28
N CYS A 101 12.18 -15.89 -11.26
CA CYS A 101 10.74 -16.01 -11.37
C CYS A 101 10.07 -14.64 -11.51
N PRO A 102 8.94 -14.51 -12.22
CA PRO A 102 8.16 -13.28 -12.21
C PRO A 102 7.72 -12.96 -10.78
N VAL A 103 7.65 -11.67 -10.47
CA VAL A 103 7.27 -11.17 -9.14
C VAL A 103 5.92 -10.49 -9.21
N LEU A 104 4.98 -10.91 -8.36
CA LEU A 104 3.68 -10.30 -8.16
C LEU A 104 3.68 -9.50 -6.85
N VAL A 105 3.55 -8.19 -6.93
CA VAL A 105 3.49 -7.29 -5.77
C VAL A 105 2.07 -6.83 -5.57
N VAL A 106 1.49 -7.09 -4.40
CA VAL A 106 0.08 -6.87 -4.11
C VAL A 106 -0.11 -5.64 -3.22
N ILE A 107 -0.96 -4.70 -3.66
CA ILE A 107 -1.44 -3.58 -2.84
C ILE A 107 -2.89 -3.87 -2.45
N TYR A 108 -3.17 -4.02 -1.16
CA TYR A 108 -4.53 -4.22 -0.68
C TYR A 108 -5.40 -2.97 -0.85
N GLY A 109 -6.73 -3.18 -0.95
CA GLY A 109 -7.73 -2.13 -0.99
C GLY A 109 -8.16 -1.67 0.41
N GLY A 110 -9.42 -1.23 0.53
CA GLY A 110 -9.99 -0.78 1.81
C GLY A 110 -10.12 0.73 1.94
N GLY A 111 -10.24 1.44 0.81
CA GLY A 111 -10.51 2.88 0.76
C GLY A 111 -9.38 3.75 1.33
N ASN A 112 -8.15 3.27 1.41
CA ASN A 112 -7.02 3.90 2.12
C ASN A 112 -7.28 4.11 3.62
N MET A 113 -8.30 3.48 4.17
CA MET A 113 -8.75 3.64 5.54
C MET A 113 -8.48 2.41 6.39
N LYS A 114 -8.43 1.25 5.77
CA LYS A 114 -8.25 -0.08 6.38
C LYS A 114 -7.60 -1.05 5.39
N GLY A 115 -7.27 -2.25 5.86
CA GLY A 115 -6.65 -3.34 5.11
C GLY A 115 -5.30 -3.71 5.72
N HIS A 116 -4.90 -4.96 5.53
CA HIS A 116 -3.59 -5.48 5.91
C HIS A 116 -3.29 -6.80 5.21
N THR A 117 -2.07 -7.28 5.31
CA THR A 117 -1.58 -8.43 4.56
C THR A 117 -1.96 -9.80 5.14
N ASP A 118 -2.50 -9.83 6.36
CA ASP A 118 -2.91 -11.07 7.05
C ASP A 118 -4.34 -11.50 6.64
N GLU A 119 -5.01 -10.72 5.78
CA GLU A 119 -6.31 -11.08 5.23
C GLU A 119 -6.17 -12.29 4.29
N LEU A 120 -7.11 -13.25 4.39
CA LEU A 120 -7.08 -14.51 3.64
C LEU A 120 -6.83 -14.38 2.13
N PRO A 121 -7.39 -13.38 1.42
CA PRO A 121 -7.16 -13.25 -0.02
C PRO A 121 -5.71 -12.96 -0.42
N PHE A 122 -4.85 -12.62 0.55
CA PHE A 122 -3.47 -12.21 0.28
C PHE A 122 -2.43 -13.31 0.51
N ASP A 123 -2.84 -14.54 0.80
CA ASP A 123 -1.94 -15.70 0.84
C ASP A 123 -1.39 -16.01 -0.55
N GLY A 124 -0.08 -15.89 -0.71
CA GLY A 124 0.62 -16.07 -1.98
C GLY A 124 0.92 -17.53 -2.36
N THR A 125 0.58 -18.49 -1.50
CA THR A 125 0.96 -19.91 -1.62
C THR A 125 0.58 -20.51 -2.98
N GLU A 126 -0.64 -20.29 -3.44
CA GLU A 126 -1.13 -20.87 -4.70
C GLU A 126 -0.47 -20.26 -5.95
N PHE A 127 -0.06 -19.01 -5.90
CA PHE A 127 0.72 -18.41 -6.98
C PHE A 127 2.18 -18.90 -6.94
N ALA A 128 2.75 -19.06 -5.77
CA ALA A 128 4.11 -19.59 -5.60
C ALA A 128 4.24 -21.01 -6.14
N LYS A 129 3.25 -21.88 -5.90
CA LYS A 129 3.18 -23.23 -6.52
C LYS A 129 3.17 -23.20 -8.05
N ARG A 130 2.78 -22.08 -8.67
CA ARG A 130 2.75 -21.88 -10.13
C ARG A 130 3.98 -21.15 -10.67
N GLY A 131 5.03 -21.01 -9.86
CA GLY A 131 6.30 -20.43 -10.31
C GLY A 131 6.36 -18.89 -10.22
N ILE A 132 5.53 -18.25 -9.40
CA ILE A 132 5.48 -16.80 -9.24
C ILE A 132 5.95 -16.46 -7.81
N VAL A 133 6.88 -15.54 -7.67
CA VAL A 133 7.20 -14.96 -6.35
C VAL A 133 6.13 -13.93 -6.02
N VAL A 134 5.48 -14.08 -4.86
CA VAL A 134 4.43 -13.15 -4.41
C VAL A 134 4.95 -12.32 -3.24
N VAL A 135 4.69 -11.03 -3.29
CA VAL A 135 5.00 -10.11 -2.19
C VAL A 135 3.74 -9.32 -1.83
N THR A 136 3.38 -9.34 -0.54
CA THR A 136 2.36 -8.46 0.05
C THR A 136 3.04 -7.57 1.08
N PHE A 137 2.55 -6.35 1.32
CA PHE A 137 3.16 -5.44 2.28
C PHE A 137 2.12 -4.56 2.96
N ASN A 138 2.34 -4.25 4.23
CA ASN A 138 1.58 -3.28 4.99
C ASN A 138 2.13 -1.86 4.74
N TYR A 139 1.24 -0.88 4.73
CA TYR A 139 1.55 0.55 4.65
C TYR A 139 0.56 1.33 5.52
N ARG A 140 0.92 2.53 5.95
CA ARG A 140 0.02 3.36 6.77
C ARG A 140 -1.24 3.73 6.01
N VAL A 141 -2.36 3.71 6.71
CA VAL A 141 -3.68 4.04 6.18
C VAL A 141 -4.32 5.15 7.02
N ASN A 142 -5.49 5.65 6.62
CA ASN A 142 -6.28 6.69 7.29
C ASN A 142 -5.48 7.94 7.67
N LEU A 143 -5.73 8.52 8.85
CA LEU A 143 -5.01 9.70 9.31
C LEU A 143 -3.49 9.49 9.38
N PHE A 144 -3.01 8.28 9.73
CA PHE A 144 -1.58 7.99 9.82
C PHE A 144 -0.88 7.97 8.46
N GLY A 145 -1.63 7.66 7.40
CA GLY A 145 -1.15 7.65 6.01
C GLY A 145 -1.45 8.91 5.21
N LEU A 146 -2.41 9.74 5.66
CA LEU A 146 -2.97 10.82 4.84
C LEU A 146 -2.87 12.21 5.46
N MET A 147 -2.72 12.33 6.79
CA MET A 147 -2.79 13.64 7.48
C MET A 147 -1.84 14.66 6.88
N ALA A 148 -2.38 15.83 6.56
CA ALA A 148 -1.65 16.95 5.99
C ALA A 148 -2.07 18.26 6.64
N ILE A 149 -1.15 18.87 7.35
CA ILE A 149 -1.28 20.20 7.96
C ILE A 149 0.02 20.98 7.73
N PRO A 150 0.01 22.30 7.72
CA PRO A 150 1.21 23.11 7.48
C PRO A 150 2.40 22.75 8.38
N GLU A 151 2.13 22.40 9.64
CA GLU A 151 3.14 22.03 10.64
C GLU A 151 3.89 20.72 10.33
N LEU A 152 3.37 19.92 9.38
CA LEU A 152 4.00 18.68 8.89
C LEU A 152 4.74 18.88 7.57
N GLU A 153 4.74 20.09 7.03
CA GLU A 153 5.44 20.38 5.77
C GLU A 153 6.96 20.25 5.98
N THR A 154 7.58 19.48 5.10
CA THR A 154 9.03 19.31 5.09
C THR A 154 9.72 20.46 4.35
N PRO A 155 11.03 20.71 4.57
CA PRO A 155 11.76 21.79 3.90
C PRO A 155 11.73 21.72 2.36
N ASP A 156 11.53 20.53 1.78
CA ASP A 156 11.38 20.32 0.34
C ASP A 156 9.92 20.40 -0.14
N GLY A 157 9.00 20.87 0.72
CA GLY A 157 7.60 21.15 0.40
C GLY A 157 6.69 19.92 0.35
N ARG A 158 7.15 18.74 0.77
CA ARG A 158 6.27 17.56 0.90
C ARG A 158 5.42 17.67 2.17
N CYS A 159 4.18 17.19 2.08
CA CYS A 159 3.26 17.11 3.21
C CYS A 159 2.22 16.03 2.97
N GLY A 160 1.91 15.21 3.97
CA GLY A 160 0.92 14.15 3.84
C GLY A 160 1.31 13.05 2.85
N ASN A 161 0.31 12.37 2.26
CA ASN A 161 0.51 11.28 1.30
C ASN A 161 1.49 10.18 1.75
N PHE A 162 1.71 10.04 3.06
CA PHE A 162 2.68 9.09 3.63
C PHE A 162 2.47 7.68 3.09
N LEU A 163 1.23 7.28 2.87
CA LEU A 163 0.90 5.96 2.34
C LEU A 163 1.57 5.69 0.97
N TYR A 164 1.65 6.69 0.08
CA TYR A 164 2.29 6.50 -1.22
C TYR A 164 3.81 6.40 -1.11
N TYR A 165 4.40 7.15 -0.19
CA TYR A 165 5.84 7.04 0.12
C TYR A 165 6.17 5.72 0.81
N ASP A 166 5.31 5.21 1.70
CA ASP A 166 5.47 3.89 2.31
C ASP A 166 5.46 2.79 1.23
N GLN A 167 4.50 2.87 0.28
CA GLN A 167 4.43 1.95 -0.85
C GLN A 167 5.68 2.05 -1.73
N HIS A 168 6.15 3.26 -2.06
CA HIS A 168 7.39 3.45 -2.81
C HIS A 168 8.59 2.83 -2.09
N THR A 169 8.72 3.04 -0.78
CA THR A 169 9.80 2.46 0.04
C THR A 169 9.75 0.94 0.03
N ALA A 170 8.54 0.35 0.10
CA ALA A 170 8.37 -1.09 -0.04
C ALA A 170 8.84 -1.60 -1.41
N PHE A 171 8.52 -0.90 -2.50
CA PHE A 171 8.97 -1.27 -3.85
C PHE A 171 10.48 -1.18 -4.01
N SER A 172 11.11 -0.14 -3.43
CA SER A 172 12.56 0.01 -3.40
C SER A 172 13.22 -1.17 -2.70
N PHE A 173 12.74 -1.51 -1.51
CA PHE A 173 13.21 -2.67 -0.74
C PHE A 173 13.04 -3.98 -1.52
N ILE A 174 11.87 -4.21 -2.12
CA ILE A 174 11.61 -5.40 -2.95
C ILE A 174 12.63 -5.47 -4.09
N ARG A 175 12.82 -4.40 -4.81
CA ARG A 175 13.74 -4.35 -5.95
C ARG A 175 15.18 -4.65 -5.56
N HIS A 176 15.63 -4.19 -4.39
CA HIS A 176 16.98 -4.45 -3.88
C HIS A 176 17.18 -5.89 -3.39
N ASN A 177 16.11 -6.55 -2.90
CA ASN A 177 16.24 -7.81 -2.18
C ASN A 177 15.65 -9.03 -2.90
N ILE A 178 14.68 -8.86 -3.80
CA ILE A 178 13.84 -9.96 -4.31
C ILE A 178 14.61 -11.03 -5.08
N ALA A 179 15.75 -10.68 -5.68
CA ALA A 179 16.62 -11.65 -6.36
C ALA A 179 17.14 -12.73 -5.39
N SER A 180 17.38 -12.39 -4.12
CA SER A 180 17.77 -13.35 -3.07
C SER A 180 16.69 -14.39 -2.76
N PHE A 181 15.43 -14.05 -3.06
CA PHE A 181 14.27 -14.94 -2.92
C PHE A 181 13.91 -15.64 -4.25
N GLY A 182 14.77 -15.52 -5.27
CA GLY A 182 14.58 -16.13 -6.58
C GLY A 182 13.64 -15.38 -7.52
N GLY A 183 13.23 -14.16 -7.18
CA GLY A 183 12.44 -13.30 -8.05
C GLY A 183 13.30 -12.49 -9.03
N ASP A 184 12.68 -12.09 -10.16
CA ASP A 184 13.29 -11.20 -11.16
C ASP A 184 12.88 -9.74 -10.89
N PRO A 185 13.79 -8.87 -10.41
CA PRO A 185 13.49 -7.46 -10.16
C PRO A 185 13.11 -6.67 -11.43
N GLU A 186 13.46 -7.18 -12.62
CA GLU A 186 13.09 -6.55 -13.90
C GLU A 186 11.74 -7.09 -14.44
N ASN A 187 11.11 -8.06 -13.77
CA ASN A 187 9.84 -8.64 -14.17
C ASN A 187 8.79 -8.56 -13.05
N MET A 188 8.63 -7.36 -12.48
CA MET A 188 7.66 -7.09 -11.44
C MET A 188 6.31 -6.69 -12.04
N THR A 189 5.25 -7.32 -11.54
CA THR A 189 3.84 -7.00 -11.82
C THR A 189 3.19 -6.45 -10.57
N LEU A 190 2.61 -5.26 -10.66
CA LEU A 190 1.86 -4.65 -9.56
C LEU A 190 0.38 -5.00 -9.70
N ILE A 191 -0.26 -5.44 -8.62
CA ILE A 191 -1.70 -5.75 -8.61
C ILE A 191 -2.39 -5.09 -7.43
N GLY A 192 -3.61 -4.61 -7.66
CA GLY A 192 -4.46 -4.09 -6.58
C GLY A 192 -5.93 -4.03 -6.99
N GLN A 193 -6.78 -4.02 -5.97
CA GLN A 193 -8.22 -3.91 -6.10
C GLN A 193 -8.72 -2.66 -5.36
N SER A 194 -9.77 -1.99 -5.84
CA SER A 194 -10.37 -0.80 -5.22
C SER A 194 -9.31 0.31 -4.97
N ALA A 195 -9.17 0.80 -3.74
CA ALA A 195 -8.13 1.78 -3.38
C ALA A 195 -6.71 1.28 -3.70
N GLY A 196 -6.44 -0.03 -3.57
CA GLY A 196 -5.19 -0.65 -4.00
C GLY A 196 -4.96 -0.53 -5.51
N ALA A 197 -6.01 -0.65 -6.31
CA ALA A 197 -5.95 -0.43 -7.77
C ALA A 197 -5.66 1.03 -8.11
N SER A 198 -6.27 1.99 -7.39
CA SER A 198 -5.95 3.42 -7.52
C SER A 198 -4.50 3.71 -7.14
N SER A 199 -4.00 3.04 -6.10
CA SER A 199 -2.58 3.11 -5.72
C SER A 199 -1.68 2.53 -6.82
N CYS A 200 -2.02 1.37 -7.41
CA CYS A 200 -1.28 0.83 -8.55
C CYS A 200 -1.17 1.84 -9.69
N GLU A 201 -2.28 2.47 -10.08
CA GLU A 201 -2.28 3.49 -11.14
C GLU A 201 -1.40 4.69 -10.77
N THR A 202 -1.46 5.16 -9.54
CA THR A 202 -0.63 6.26 -9.04
C THR A 202 0.85 5.88 -9.06
N GLN A 203 1.20 4.70 -8.58
CA GLN A 203 2.57 4.24 -8.43
C GLN A 203 3.27 3.97 -9.77
N ILE A 204 2.58 3.36 -10.75
CA ILE A 204 3.18 3.12 -12.08
C ILE A 204 3.42 4.40 -12.88
N LYS A 205 2.76 5.51 -12.51
CA LYS A 205 2.93 6.82 -13.14
C LYS A 205 3.88 7.73 -12.36
N SER A 206 4.26 7.34 -11.16
CA SER A 206 5.19 8.10 -10.33
C SER A 206 6.59 8.13 -10.96
N PRO A 207 7.23 9.29 -11.06
CA PRO A 207 8.61 9.39 -11.52
C PRO A 207 9.58 8.63 -10.60
N LEU A 208 9.25 8.46 -9.31
CA LEU A 208 10.07 7.72 -8.35
C LEU A 208 10.15 6.22 -8.69
N ASN A 209 9.11 5.67 -9.32
CA ASN A 209 9.01 4.25 -9.66
C ASN A 209 9.27 3.98 -11.14
N LYS A 210 9.86 4.93 -11.87
CA LYS A 210 10.14 4.75 -13.29
C LYS A 210 11.01 3.51 -13.53
N GLY A 211 10.49 2.57 -14.33
CA GLY A 211 11.18 1.32 -14.67
C GLY A 211 11.09 0.22 -13.59
N TYR A 212 10.32 0.41 -12.50
CA TYR A 212 10.16 -0.63 -11.48
C TYR A 212 9.22 -1.75 -11.93
N PHE A 213 8.18 -1.41 -12.69
CA PHE A 213 7.14 -2.37 -13.05
C PHE A 213 7.08 -2.59 -14.57
N LYS A 214 7.00 -3.85 -14.96
CA LYS A 214 6.75 -4.27 -16.33
C LYS A 214 5.25 -4.32 -16.64
N ASN A 215 4.45 -4.75 -15.67
CA ASN A 215 3.02 -4.92 -15.81
C ASN A 215 2.26 -4.37 -14.59
N ALA A 216 0.98 -4.05 -14.79
CA ALA A 216 0.04 -3.72 -13.73
C ALA A 216 -1.34 -4.35 -13.97
N ILE A 217 -1.97 -4.83 -12.90
CA ILE A 217 -3.33 -5.36 -12.89
C ILE A 217 -4.18 -4.47 -11.97
N ILE A 218 -5.12 -3.73 -12.57
CA ILE A 218 -5.90 -2.68 -11.91
C ILE A 218 -7.36 -3.12 -11.86
N GLN A 219 -7.83 -3.51 -10.67
CA GLN A 219 -9.15 -4.12 -10.49
C GLN A 219 -10.12 -3.16 -9.81
N SER A 220 -11.27 -2.88 -10.46
CA SER A 220 -12.40 -2.11 -9.91
C SER A 220 -12.05 -0.68 -9.44
N SER A 221 -11.11 0.02 -10.12
CA SER A 221 -10.78 1.44 -9.84
C SER A 221 -9.91 2.09 -10.92
N ALA A 222 -9.82 1.50 -12.10
CA ALA A 222 -8.96 2.04 -13.16
C ALA A 222 -9.41 3.46 -13.58
N GLY A 223 -8.47 4.38 -13.64
CA GLY A 223 -8.71 5.77 -13.99
C GLY A 223 -9.11 6.68 -12.83
N PHE A 224 -9.38 6.14 -11.64
CA PHE A 224 -9.78 6.94 -10.48
C PHE A 224 -8.69 7.92 -10.04
N ALA A 225 -7.43 7.48 -9.99
CA ALA A 225 -6.29 8.33 -9.64
C ALA A 225 -6.15 9.56 -10.57
N THR A 226 -6.57 9.45 -11.83
CA THR A 226 -6.49 10.56 -12.81
C THR A 226 -7.58 11.61 -12.63
N VAL A 227 -8.70 11.27 -11.97
CA VAL A 227 -9.87 12.17 -11.80
C VAL A 227 -9.75 13.00 -10.52
N VAL A 228 -8.95 12.54 -9.57
CA VAL A 228 -8.74 13.25 -8.30
C VAL A 228 -7.93 14.53 -8.56
N LYS A 229 -8.62 15.69 -8.46
CA LYS A 229 -8.00 17.01 -8.62
C LYS A 229 -7.27 17.41 -7.33
N ALA A 230 -6.01 17.05 -7.20
CA ALA A 230 -5.22 17.39 -6.02
C ALA A 230 -4.84 18.89 -5.96
N LYS A 231 -4.72 19.58 -7.11
CA LYS A 231 -4.15 20.92 -7.19
C LYS A 231 -5.00 22.03 -6.56
N GLU A 232 -6.33 21.87 -6.52
CA GLU A 232 -7.24 22.88 -5.98
C GLU A 232 -7.58 22.64 -4.50
N ASN A 233 -7.00 21.62 -3.87
CA ASN A 233 -7.43 21.10 -2.57
C ASN A 233 -6.44 21.30 -1.44
N ARG A 234 -5.22 21.83 -1.65
CA ARG A 234 -4.21 21.87 -0.57
C ARG A 234 -4.70 22.67 0.65
N GLU A 235 -5.22 23.87 0.45
CA GLU A 235 -5.78 24.70 1.52
C GLU A 235 -6.98 24.03 2.20
N LYS A 236 -7.94 23.53 1.39
CA LYS A 236 -9.10 22.79 1.92
C LYS A 236 -8.74 21.53 2.68
N LEU A 237 -7.68 20.84 2.27
CA LEU A 237 -7.18 19.67 2.98
C LEU A 237 -6.51 20.08 4.29
N TYR A 238 -5.75 21.16 4.29
CA TYR A 238 -5.17 21.70 5.52
C TYR A 238 -6.26 22.14 6.50
N GLU A 239 -7.35 22.77 6.02
CA GLU A 239 -8.50 23.09 6.86
C GLU A 239 -9.13 21.84 7.46
N LEU A 240 -9.38 20.81 6.61
CA LEU A 240 -10.00 19.56 7.04
C LEU A 240 -9.16 18.82 8.08
N TRP A 241 -7.86 18.61 7.80
CA TRP A 241 -6.95 17.97 8.73
C TRP A 241 -6.66 18.84 9.95
N GLY A 242 -6.70 20.17 9.78
CA GLY A 242 -6.63 21.14 10.86
C GLY A 242 -7.78 21.02 11.87
N GLU A 243 -8.97 20.58 11.42
CA GLU A 243 -10.07 20.25 12.33
C GLU A 243 -9.78 19.02 13.17
N VAL A 244 -9.20 17.97 12.56
CA VAL A 244 -8.72 16.80 13.32
C VAL A 244 -7.67 17.24 14.34
N TYR A 245 -6.70 18.05 13.95
CA TYR A 245 -5.68 18.58 14.83
C TYR A 245 -6.29 19.36 16.00
N LYS A 246 -7.26 20.25 15.73
CA LYS A 246 -8.00 20.99 16.79
C LYS A 246 -8.77 20.05 17.72
N ALA A 247 -9.39 19.00 17.17
CA ALA A 247 -10.15 18.02 17.96
C ALA A 247 -9.27 17.21 18.93
N THR A 248 -7.96 17.14 18.71
CA THR A 248 -7.01 16.51 19.64
C THR A 248 -6.77 17.34 20.90
N GLY A 249 -6.99 18.65 20.84
CA GLY A 249 -6.62 19.58 21.92
C GLY A 249 -5.11 19.84 22.07
N CYS A 250 -4.27 19.28 21.19
CA CYS A 250 -2.83 19.50 21.20
C CYS A 250 -2.48 20.97 20.93
N LYS A 251 -1.50 21.49 21.67
CA LYS A 251 -1.03 22.88 21.55
C LYS A 251 0.04 23.05 20.47
N ASN A 252 0.71 21.97 20.11
CA ASN A 252 1.78 21.97 19.12
C ASN A 252 1.96 20.57 18.51
N ILE A 253 2.72 20.52 17.42
CA ILE A 253 2.97 19.28 16.66
C ILE A 253 3.70 18.21 17.47
N GLN A 254 4.50 18.58 18.48
CA GLN A 254 5.23 17.61 19.30
C GLN A 254 4.28 16.88 20.26
N GLU A 255 3.26 17.56 20.75
CA GLU A 255 2.19 16.92 21.53
C GLU A 255 1.41 15.95 20.65
N LEU A 256 1.04 16.35 19.44
CA LEU A 256 0.36 15.50 18.46
C LEU A 256 1.18 14.23 18.13
N LYS A 257 2.48 14.39 17.89
CA LYS A 257 3.38 13.26 17.59
C LYS A 257 3.54 12.28 18.75
N ARG A 258 3.31 12.72 20.00
CA ARG A 258 3.45 11.89 21.21
C ARG A 258 2.11 11.38 21.76
N MET A 259 0.99 11.89 21.26
CA MET A 259 -0.34 11.49 21.69
C MET A 259 -0.52 9.97 21.52
N PRO A 260 -1.16 9.25 22.46
CA PRO A 260 -1.54 7.86 22.24
C PRO A 260 -2.31 7.68 20.93
N ALA A 261 -2.01 6.61 20.19
CA ALA A 261 -2.62 6.36 18.87
C ALA A 261 -4.15 6.27 18.94
N GLU A 262 -4.69 5.70 20.02
CA GLU A 262 -6.14 5.59 20.25
C GLU A 262 -6.79 6.96 20.41
N GLU A 263 -6.23 7.82 21.24
CA GLU A 263 -6.76 9.19 21.47
C GLU A 263 -6.76 10.00 20.16
N LEU A 264 -5.69 9.87 19.39
CA LEU A 264 -5.58 10.52 18.08
C LEU A 264 -6.60 9.96 17.09
N PHE A 265 -6.79 8.64 17.07
CA PHE A 265 -7.78 7.98 16.21
C PHE A 265 -9.21 8.35 16.61
N ASP A 266 -9.51 8.45 17.90
CA ASP A 266 -10.80 8.92 18.39
C ASP A 266 -11.08 10.38 17.98
N ALA A 267 -10.09 11.27 18.07
CA ALA A 267 -10.21 12.64 17.58
C ALA A 267 -10.53 12.69 16.09
N TYR A 268 -9.84 11.85 15.30
CA TYR A 268 -10.11 11.68 13.88
C TYR A 268 -11.53 11.18 13.60
N MET A 269 -11.99 10.13 14.30
CA MET A 269 -13.32 9.55 14.10
C MET A 269 -14.44 10.55 14.44
N ARG A 270 -14.28 11.34 15.52
CA ARG A 270 -15.26 12.39 15.85
C ARG A 270 -15.45 13.44 14.74
N VAL A 271 -14.37 13.76 14.03
CA VAL A 271 -14.44 14.69 12.87
C VAL A 271 -14.97 13.98 11.63
N ALA A 272 -14.59 12.71 11.44
CA ALA A 272 -14.97 11.92 10.28
C ALA A 272 -16.46 11.59 10.22
N GLU A 273 -17.11 11.35 11.36
CA GLU A 273 -18.57 11.07 11.45
C GLU A 273 -19.44 12.22 10.92
N GLY A 274 -18.95 13.46 11.03
CA GLY A 274 -19.68 14.65 10.55
C GLY A 274 -19.32 15.11 9.13
N LYS A 275 -18.25 14.58 8.56
CA LYS A 275 -17.69 15.04 7.28
C LYS A 275 -17.16 13.86 6.49
N GLN A 276 -17.34 13.89 5.16
CA GLN A 276 -16.64 12.95 4.27
C GLN A 276 -15.12 13.24 4.31
N LEU A 277 -14.43 12.75 5.34
CA LEU A 277 -13.00 12.47 5.26
C LEU A 277 -12.85 11.29 4.31
N SER A 278 -12.94 11.58 3.01
CA SER A 278 -12.98 10.56 1.98
C SER A 278 -11.60 9.98 1.76
N TYR A 279 -11.59 8.73 1.36
CA TYR A 279 -10.46 7.95 0.86
C TYR A 279 -9.64 8.63 -0.28
N ALA A 280 -10.01 9.83 -0.71
CA ALA A 280 -9.42 10.57 -1.82
C ALA A 280 -8.78 11.90 -1.39
N ASN A 281 -8.53 12.10 -0.09
CA ASN A 281 -7.99 13.34 0.44
C ASN A 281 -6.45 13.38 0.32
N PHE A 282 -5.95 13.39 -0.92
CA PHE A 282 -4.52 13.49 -1.21
C PHE A 282 -4.10 14.94 -1.41
N VAL A 283 -2.95 15.29 -0.84
CA VAL A 283 -2.29 16.57 -1.12
C VAL A 283 -1.69 16.54 -2.52
N TYR A 284 -1.64 17.71 -3.17
CA TYR A 284 -0.87 17.84 -4.40
C TYR A 284 0.62 17.55 -4.12
N ASP A 285 1.16 16.62 -4.88
CA ASP A 285 2.54 16.16 -4.79
C ASP A 285 3.02 15.81 -6.20
N GLU A 286 4.15 16.35 -6.61
CA GLU A 286 4.68 16.14 -7.97
C GLU A 286 5.00 14.67 -8.26
N ASN A 287 5.35 13.91 -7.23
CA ASN A 287 5.72 12.51 -7.36
C ASN A 287 4.54 11.57 -7.60
N PHE A 288 3.35 11.87 -7.05
CA PHE A 288 2.21 10.94 -7.07
C PHE A 288 0.93 11.56 -7.63
N THR A 289 0.58 12.77 -7.23
CA THR A 289 -0.72 13.37 -7.54
C THR A 289 -0.62 14.55 -8.51
N GLY A 290 0.60 14.88 -8.92
CA GLY A 290 0.93 15.98 -9.84
C GLY A 290 0.68 15.67 -11.32
N PRO A 291 1.32 16.39 -12.22
CA PRO A 291 1.11 16.26 -13.67
C PRO A 291 1.42 14.88 -14.23
N SER A 292 2.33 14.12 -13.61
CA SER A 292 2.71 12.76 -14.01
C SER A 292 1.54 11.80 -14.08
N LYS A 293 0.52 11.97 -13.23
CA LYS A 293 -0.69 11.13 -13.22
C LYS A 293 -1.46 11.12 -14.55
N ASN A 294 -1.30 12.15 -15.36
CA ASN A 294 -1.96 12.29 -16.66
C ASN A 294 -1.08 11.82 -17.83
N GLN A 295 0.18 11.48 -17.56
CA GLN A 295 1.11 11.00 -18.58
C GLN A 295 0.96 9.50 -18.80
N PRO A 296 1.16 9.00 -20.03
CA PRO A 296 1.29 7.59 -20.28
C PRO A 296 2.57 7.05 -19.61
N CYS A 297 2.53 5.81 -19.15
CA CYS A 297 3.68 5.09 -18.60
C CYS A 297 4.02 3.87 -19.48
N ASN A 298 5.27 3.44 -19.46
CA ASN A 298 5.71 2.27 -20.22
C ASN A 298 5.50 0.98 -19.40
N VAL A 299 4.25 0.72 -19.02
CA VAL A 299 3.81 -0.45 -18.24
C VAL A 299 2.63 -1.09 -18.95
N ASN A 300 2.66 -2.40 -19.17
CA ASN A 300 1.51 -3.14 -19.70
C ASN A 300 0.40 -3.17 -18.64
N ILE A 301 -0.83 -2.84 -19.00
CA ILE A 301 -1.92 -2.71 -18.04
C ILE A 301 -3.05 -3.69 -18.38
N ILE A 302 -3.49 -4.43 -17.37
CA ILE A 302 -4.76 -5.17 -17.38
C ILE A 302 -5.71 -4.43 -16.43
N CYS A 303 -6.87 -4.02 -16.96
CA CYS A 303 -7.94 -3.44 -16.17
C CYS A 303 -9.13 -4.39 -16.12
N SER A 304 -9.71 -4.58 -14.96
CA SER A 304 -10.92 -5.37 -14.79
C SER A 304 -11.91 -4.72 -13.83
N MET A 305 -13.19 -5.08 -14.01
CA MET A 305 -14.28 -4.74 -13.12
C MET A 305 -15.40 -5.76 -13.27
N THR A 306 -16.27 -5.86 -12.25
CA THR A 306 -17.46 -6.71 -12.30
C THR A 306 -18.70 -5.90 -12.71
N SER A 307 -19.72 -6.59 -13.26
CA SER A 307 -21.02 -5.98 -13.59
C SER A 307 -21.78 -5.46 -12.35
N GLU A 308 -21.49 -6.05 -11.21
CA GLU A 308 -22.11 -5.72 -9.91
C GLU A 308 -21.25 -4.75 -9.07
N ASP A 309 -20.28 -4.08 -9.69
CA ASP A 309 -19.44 -3.09 -8.99
C ASP A 309 -20.28 -1.89 -8.52
N THR A 310 -19.82 -1.17 -7.50
CA THR A 310 -20.57 -0.10 -6.84
C THR A 310 -20.98 1.04 -7.79
N MET A 311 -20.20 1.29 -8.83
CA MET A 311 -20.45 2.31 -9.86
C MET A 311 -20.00 1.82 -11.24
N PRO A 312 -20.61 0.77 -11.80
CA PRO A 312 -20.08 0.07 -12.96
C PRO A 312 -19.91 0.98 -14.20
N LEU A 313 -20.87 1.85 -14.47
CA LEU A 313 -20.78 2.77 -15.61
C LEU A 313 -19.65 3.79 -15.45
N VAL A 314 -19.45 4.32 -14.24
CA VAL A 314 -18.37 5.28 -13.94
C VAL A 314 -17.01 4.63 -14.11
N PHE A 315 -16.80 3.45 -13.51
CA PHE A 315 -15.55 2.71 -13.66
C PHE A 315 -15.29 2.29 -15.11
N TYR A 316 -16.31 1.88 -15.85
CA TYR A 316 -16.18 1.59 -17.28
C TYR A 316 -15.68 2.80 -18.08
N ILE A 317 -16.27 3.97 -17.86
CA ILE A 317 -15.83 5.22 -18.52
C ILE A 317 -14.39 5.55 -18.13
N MET A 318 -14.04 5.48 -16.85
CA MET A 318 -12.68 5.74 -16.34
C MET A 318 -11.66 4.78 -16.96
N MET A 319 -11.98 3.50 -17.04
CA MET A 319 -11.13 2.47 -17.64
C MET A 319 -10.85 2.78 -19.13
N ARG A 320 -11.87 3.23 -19.88
CA ARG A 320 -11.69 3.66 -21.27
C ARG A 320 -10.85 4.92 -21.41
N LEU A 321 -10.98 5.86 -20.48
CA LEU A 321 -10.14 7.06 -20.44
C LEU A 321 -8.69 6.73 -20.16
N LEU A 322 -8.42 5.82 -19.23
CA LEU A 322 -7.07 5.31 -18.96
C LEU A 322 -6.48 4.66 -20.20
N ALA A 323 -7.21 3.74 -20.83
CA ALA A 323 -6.78 3.06 -22.04
C ALA A 323 -6.45 4.07 -23.17
N LYS A 324 -7.30 5.09 -23.37
CA LYS A 324 -7.05 6.13 -24.36
C LYS A 324 -5.79 6.94 -24.08
N ARG A 325 -5.48 7.22 -22.82
CA ARG A 325 -4.27 7.97 -22.42
C ARG A 325 -2.99 7.15 -22.60
N GLN A 326 -3.08 5.83 -22.55
CA GLN A 326 -1.94 4.91 -22.74
C GLN A 326 -1.66 4.58 -24.21
N LEU A 327 -2.50 5.04 -25.15
CA LEU A 327 -2.31 4.75 -26.57
C LEU A 327 -0.92 5.19 -27.05
N GLY A 328 -0.19 4.23 -27.65
CA GLY A 328 1.15 4.46 -28.20
C GLY A 328 2.30 4.27 -27.19
N SER A 329 2.02 3.98 -25.92
CA SER A 329 3.06 3.75 -24.90
C SER A 329 3.22 2.29 -24.52
N ALA A 330 2.16 1.64 -24.07
CA ALA A 330 2.15 0.22 -23.71
C ALA A 330 0.75 -0.37 -23.89
N PRO A 331 0.60 -1.70 -24.06
CA PRO A 331 -0.69 -2.36 -24.20
C PRO A 331 -1.60 -2.17 -22.97
N VAL A 332 -2.89 -1.96 -23.23
CA VAL A 332 -3.93 -1.98 -22.20
C VAL A 332 -4.99 -2.98 -22.59
N TYR A 333 -5.26 -3.92 -21.71
CA TYR A 333 -6.29 -4.94 -21.84
C TYR A 333 -7.41 -4.65 -20.84
N SER A 334 -8.66 -4.74 -21.26
CA SER A 334 -9.82 -4.46 -20.41
C SER A 334 -10.74 -5.66 -20.36
N TYR A 335 -11.15 -6.04 -19.15
CA TYR A 335 -12.10 -7.12 -18.91
C TYR A 335 -13.29 -6.59 -18.10
N TYR A 336 -14.47 -7.05 -18.49
CA TYR A 336 -15.73 -6.78 -17.81
C TYR A 336 -16.40 -8.13 -17.53
N PHE A 337 -16.70 -8.41 -16.25
CA PHE A 337 -17.27 -9.68 -15.80
C PHE A 337 -18.73 -9.53 -15.40
#